data_e262c290166d59c9f0efc4731b37e66c
#
_entry.id   e262c290166d59c9f0efc4731b37e66c
#
_cell.length_a   1.000
_cell.length_b   1.000
_cell.length_c   1.000
_cell.angle_alpha   90.00
_cell.angle_beta   90.00
_cell.angle_gamma   90.00
#
_symmetry.space_group_name_H-M   'P 1'
#
loop_
_entity.id
_entity.type
_entity.pdbx_description
1 polymer ?
#
loop_
_entity_poly.entity_id
_entity_poly.type
_entity_poly.pdbx_seq_one_letter_code
_entity_poly.pdbx_strand_id
1 'polypeptide(L)'
;MIEENLLSDGFILLPDAVPAETIRCLLDVFGDAFADDTESVRARSSRGHVYAARNLIDSIPEVTSVWQSDLLLRFLRDQLGEKFGMVRALFFDKPPDRTWALPWHKDTSIAVMDNSIKSSSLSRPTTKAGVPHFVACDDVLKQMLTLRIHLDEVTDENGPLRVLPGSHVSSTSDGEGFDSAVTIHAAAGDVLAMRPLISHASGSSTEGTRRHRRILHLEFAADSMLPDGADWHDFVRPSTPEPTGQNQTQ
;
A
#
# COMPACT_ATOMS: atom_id res chain seq x y z
N MET A 1 4.37 22.78 -1.15
CA MET A 1 4.23 22.20 0.24
C MET A 1 3.95 20.70 0.23
N ILE A 2 2.86 20.18 -0.39
CA ILE A 2 2.60 18.72 -0.44
C ILE A 2 3.68 17.98 -1.25
N GLU A 3 4.07 18.52 -2.40
CA GLU A 3 5.11 17.94 -3.25
C GLU A 3 6.50 17.99 -2.59
N GLU A 4 6.83 19.07 -1.92
CA GLU A 4 8.12 19.25 -1.25
C GLU A 4 8.34 18.19 -0.16
N ASN A 5 7.31 17.88 0.65
CA ASN A 5 7.43 16.89 1.72
C ASN A 5 7.64 15.47 1.18
N LEU A 6 6.96 15.07 0.09
CA LEU A 6 7.16 13.73 -0.47
C LEU A 6 8.52 13.58 -1.15
N LEU A 7 9.08 14.67 -1.71
CA LEU A 7 10.42 14.68 -2.31
C LEU A 7 11.53 14.69 -1.24
N SER A 8 11.38 15.50 -0.17
CA SER A 8 12.38 15.62 0.89
C SER A 8 12.31 14.49 1.90
N ASP A 9 11.10 14.20 2.38
CA ASP A 9 10.89 13.29 3.51
C ASP A 9 10.56 11.87 3.08
N GLY A 10 10.04 11.69 1.85
CA GLY A 10 9.68 10.38 1.29
C GLY A 10 8.28 9.91 1.68
N PHE A 11 7.53 10.70 2.45
CA PHE A 11 6.16 10.39 2.84
C PHE A 11 5.35 11.67 3.11
N ILE A 12 4.01 11.53 3.06
CA ILE A 12 3.06 12.56 3.48
C ILE A 12 1.76 11.91 3.93
N LEU A 13 1.15 12.47 4.98
CA LEU A 13 -0.20 12.10 5.40
C LEU A 13 -1.22 13.04 4.71
N LEU A 14 -2.19 12.45 4.03
CA LEU A 14 -3.32 13.14 3.40
C LEU A 14 -4.53 12.92 4.32
N PRO A 15 -4.94 13.94 5.10
CA PRO A 15 -6.06 13.78 6.03
C PRO A 15 -7.38 13.72 5.27
N ASP A 16 -8.33 12.95 5.80
CA ASP A 16 -9.70 12.80 5.28
C ASP A 16 -9.77 12.47 3.77
N ALA A 17 -8.75 11.78 3.23
CA ALA A 17 -8.65 11.53 1.80
C ALA A 17 -9.65 10.47 1.29
N VAL A 18 -10.17 9.62 2.19
CA VAL A 18 -11.20 8.63 1.90
C VAL A 18 -12.40 8.86 2.83
N PRO A 19 -13.62 9.06 2.28
CA PRO A 19 -14.81 9.31 3.08
C PRO A 19 -15.13 8.18 4.07
N ALA A 20 -15.64 8.52 5.24
CA ALA A 20 -16.01 7.56 6.28
C ALA A 20 -17.02 6.49 5.82
N GLU A 21 -17.90 6.83 4.88
CA GLU A 21 -18.83 5.87 4.28
C GLU A 21 -18.10 4.83 3.43
N THR A 22 -17.11 5.24 2.64
CA THR A 22 -16.26 4.34 1.85
C THR A 22 -15.47 3.41 2.77
N ILE A 23 -14.93 3.93 3.89
CA ILE A 23 -14.23 3.10 4.89
C ILE A 23 -15.15 2.05 5.48
N ARG A 24 -16.40 2.41 5.83
CA ARG A 24 -17.38 1.43 6.35
C ARG A 24 -17.69 0.35 5.31
N CYS A 25 -17.96 0.74 4.06
CA CYS A 25 -18.22 -0.19 2.97
C CYS A 25 -17.05 -1.17 2.78
N LEU A 26 -15.81 -0.68 2.78
CA LEU A 26 -14.62 -1.53 2.68
C LEU A 26 -14.50 -2.52 3.86
N LEU A 27 -14.80 -2.07 5.08
CA LEU A 27 -14.76 -2.94 6.25
C LEU A 27 -15.82 -4.06 6.17
N ASP A 28 -17.03 -3.74 5.68
CA ASP A 28 -18.10 -4.73 5.46
C ASP A 28 -17.68 -5.72 4.37
N VAL A 29 -17.17 -5.25 3.23
CA VAL A 29 -16.66 -6.09 2.14
C VAL A 29 -15.53 -7.01 2.60
N PHE A 30 -14.56 -6.50 3.37
CA PHE A 30 -13.51 -7.34 3.94
C PHE A 30 -14.07 -8.33 4.97
N GLY A 31 -15.07 -7.93 5.77
CA GLY A 31 -15.74 -8.81 6.72
C GLY A 31 -16.37 -10.01 6.02
N ASP A 32 -17.14 -9.76 4.98
CA ASP A 32 -17.81 -10.79 4.18
C ASP A 32 -16.80 -11.68 3.43
N ALA A 33 -15.85 -11.07 2.71
CA ALA A 33 -14.83 -11.80 1.95
C ALA A 33 -13.92 -12.66 2.83
N PHE A 34 -13.72 -12.30 4.10
CA PHE A 34 -12.88 -13.05 5.03
C PHE A 34 -13.66 -14.07 5.87
N ALA A 35 -14.98 -13.96 5.96
CA ALA A 35 -15.82 -14.90 6.73
C ALA A 35 -15.93 -16.25 6.04
N ASP A 36 -16.12 -16.28 4.73
CA ASP A 36 -16.35 -17.50 3.92
C ASP A 36 -15.07 -18.14 3.39
N ASP A 37 -13.90 -17.57 3.75
CA ASP A 37 -12.64 -17.96 3.16
C ASP A 37 -12.03 -19.18 3.82
N THR A 38 -12.06 -20.28 3.12
CA THR A 38 -11.33 -21.51 3.42
C THR A 38 -9.94 -21.55 2.77
N GLU A 39 -9.57 -20.54 2.00
CA GLU A 39 -8.32 -20.51 1.25
C GLU A 39 -7.09 -20.27 2.14
N SER A 40 -6.04 -21.02 1.86
CA SER A 40 -4.77 -21.02 2.60
C SER A 40 -3.89 -19.77 2.36
N VAL A 41 -4.28 -18.88 1.46
CA VAL A 41 -3.49 -17.68 1.06
C VAL A 41 -3.61 -16.51 2.04
N ARG A 42 -4.54 -16.58 2.99
CA ARG A 42 -4.75 -15.53 4.01
C ARG A 42 -4.21 -15.96 5.35
N ALA A 43 -3.39 -15.10 5.95
CA ALA A 43 -2.83 -15.37 7.27
C ALA A 43 -3.86 -15.04 8.37
N ARG A 44 -4.16 -16.02 9.24
CA ARG A 44 -5.15 -15.92 10.32
C ARG A 44 -4.51 -15.98 11.70
N SER A 45 -5.11 -15.25 12.64
CA SER A 45 -4.80 -15.33 14.07
C SER A 45 -5.35 -16.63 14.70
N SER A 46 -5.00 -16.86 15.97
CA SER A 46 -5.53 -18.01 16.74
C SER A 46 -7.06 -17.98 16.92
N ARG A 47 -7.69 -16.81 16.80
CA ARG A 47 -9.15 -16.62 16.86
C ARG A 47 -9.80 -16.48 15.48
N GLY A 48 -9.04 -16.73 14.40
CA GLY A 48 -9.55 -16.70 13.04
C GLY A 48 -9.54 -15.35 12.34
N HIS A 49 -9.12 -14.24 12.99
CA HIS A 49 -9.00 -12.95 12.32
C HIS A 49 -7.95 -12.99 11.21
N VAL A 50 -8.31 -12.51 10.01
CA VAL A 50 -7.35 -12.33 8.93
C VAL A 50 -6.46 -11.13 9.26
N TYR A 51 -5.17 -11.37 9.45
CA TYR A 51 -4.20 -10.30 9.75
C TYR A 51 -3.31 -9.92 8.57
N ALA A 52 -3.33 -10.71 7.50
CA ALA A 52 -2.69 -10.36 6.23
C ALA A 52 -3.38 -11.08 5.07
N ALA A 53 -3.70 -10.34 4.01
CA ALA A 53 -4.21 -10.87 2.75
C ALA A 53 -3.47 -10.21 1.58
N ARG A 54 -3.25 -10.99 0.52
CA ARG A 54 -2.55 -10.59 -0.71
C ARG A 54 -3.44 -10.81 -1.91
N ASN A 55 -3.03 -10.28 -3.08
CA ASN A 55 -3.72 -10.49 -4.37
C ASN A 55 -5.19 -10.04 -4.30
N LEU A 56 -5.44 -8.88 -3.66
CA LEU A 56 -6.81 -8.39 -3.45
C LEU A 56 -7.45 -7.87 -4.73
N ILE A 57 -6.67 -7.50 -5.74
CA ILE A 57 -7.18 -6.96 -7.02
C ILE A 57 -8.16 -7.94 -7.66
N ASP A 58 -7.83 -9.23 -7.69
CA ASP A 58 -8.67 -10.27 -8.28
C ASP A 58 -9.82 -10.70 -7.38
N SER A 59 -9.59 -10.71 -6.06
CA SER A 59 -10.52 -11.31 -5.10
C SER A 59 -11.51 -10.31 -4.48
N ILE A 60 -11.19 -9.02 -4.50
CA ILE A 60 -12.01 -7.94 -3.90
C ILE A 60 -11.97 -6.72 -4.85
N PRO A 61 -12.84 -6.68 -5.87
CA PRO A 61 -12.83 -5.61 -6.88
C PRO A 61 -12.97 -4.21 -6.33
N GLU A 62 -13.60 -4.03 -5.16
CA GLU A 62 -13.82 -2.75 -4.50
C GLU A 62 -12.49 -2.03 -4.20
N VAL A 63 -11.39 -2.77 -3.99
CA VAL A 63 -10.06 -2.15 -3.78
C VAL A 63 -9.57 -1.37 -5.00
N THR A 64 -10.11 -1.65 -6.18
CA THR A 64 -9.73 -0.95 -7.41
C THR A 64 -10.43 0.40 -7.57
N SER A 65 -11.46 0.68 -6.81
CA SER A 65 -12.25 1.92 -6.90
C SER A 65 -11.94 2.95 -5.80
N VAL A 66 -11.48 2.51 -4.64
CA VAL A 66 -11.29 3.38 -3.46
C VAL A 66 -10.31 4.54 -3.68
N TRP A 67 -9.34 4.38 -4.56
CA TRP A 67 -8.32 5.39 -4.88
C TRP A 67 -8.70 6.30 -6.07
N GLN A 68 -9.89 6.10 -6.68
CA GLN A 68 -10.30 6.82 -7.88
C GLN A 68 -11.08 8.11 -7.59
N SER A 69 -10.97 8.66 -6.37
CA SER A 69 -11.48 10.00 -6.08
C SER A 69 -10.65 11.08 -6.78
N ASP A 70 -11.26 12.22 -7.12
CA ASP A 70 -10.57 13.34 -7.76
C ASP A 70 -9.31 13.80 -7.01
N LEU A 71 -9.35 13.74 -5.68
CA LEU A 71 -8.21 14.11 -4.83
C LEU A 71 -7.05 13.14 -5.04
N LEU A 72 -7.28 11.84 -4.89
CA LEU A 72 -6.23 10.82 -4.99
C LEU A 72 -5.75 10.65 -6.43
N LEU A 73 -6.64 10.75 -7.43
CA LEU A 73 -6.24 10.72 -8.85
C LEU A 73 -5.33 11.88 -9.23
N ARG A 74 -5.66 13.11 -8.81
CA ARG A 74 -4.78 14.27 -9.03
C ARG A 74 -3.43 14.07 -8.34
N PHE A 75 -3.45 13.70 -7.06
CA PHE A 75 -2.24 13.44 -6.31
C PHE A 75 -1.34 12.38 -6.99
N LEU A 76 -1.91 11.25 -7.42
CA LEU A 76 -1.17 10.19 -8.11
C LEU A 76 -0.60 10.66 -9.46
N ARG A 77 -1.37 11.44 -10.26
CA ARG A 77 -0.87 12.03 -11.51
C ARG A 77 0.30 12.97 -11.28
N ASP A 78 0.19 13.85 -10.29
CA ASP A 78 1.25 14.80 -9.94
C ASP A 78 2.55 14.06 -9.53
N GLN A 79 2.44 12.91 -8.87
CA GLN A 79 3.58 12.15 -8.36
C GLN A 79 4.16 11.12 -9.32
N LEU A 80 3.35 10.54 -10.22
CA LEU A 80 3.70 9.42 -11.09
C LEU A 80 3.51 9.70 -12.59
N GLY A 81 2.85 10.82 -12.96
CA GLY A 81 2.52 11.13 -14.34
C GLY A 81 1.23 10.47 -14.83
N GLU A 82 0.86 10.72 -16.09
CA GLU A 82 -0.44 10.33 -16.65
C GLU A 82 -0.64 8.83 -16.92
N LYS A 83 0.45 8.07 -16.99
CA LYS A 83 0.43 6.65 -17.37
C LYS A 83 0.37 5.71 -16.19
N PHE A 84 0.27 6.23 -14.97
CA PHE A 84 0.32 5.41 -13.76
C PHE A 84 -0.80 4.37 -13.71
N GLY A 85 -0.55 3.32 -12.91
CA GLY A 85 -1.55 2.32 -12.58
C GLY A 85 -1.26 1.68 -11.24
N MET A 86 -2.30 1.10 -10.63
CA MET A 86 -2.17 0.28 -9.42
C MET A 86 -1.64 -1.10 -9.82
N VAL A 87 -0.59 -1.55 -9.12
CA VAL A 87 0.11 -2.81 -9.42
C VAL A 87 -0.04 -3.86 -8.33
N ARG A 88 -0.50 -3.48 -7.14
CA ARG A 88 -0.73 -4.42 -6.03
C ARG A 88 -1.67 -3.84 -4.98
N ALA A 89 -2.47 -4.73 -4.36
CA ALA A 89 -3.32 -4.41 -3.23
C ALA A 89 -3.14 -5.47 -2.13
N LEU A 90 -2.92 -5.03 -0.89
CA LEU A 90 -2.68 -5.86 0.28
C LEU A 90 -3.54 -5.36 1.45
N PHE A 91 -3.97 -6.29 2.29
CA PHE A 91 -4.61 -5.96 3.56
C PHE A 91 -3.70 -6.39 4.71
N PHE A 92 -3.59 -5.54 5.72
CA PHE A 92 -2.89 -5.83 6.97
C PHE A 92 -3.75 -5.41 8.16
N ASP A 93 -3.79 -6.27 9.18
CA ASP A 93 -4.42 -5.97 10.47
C ASP A 93 -3.48 -6.33 11.60
N LYS A 94 -3.55 -5.59 12.69
CA LYS A 94 -3.08 -6.00 14.02
C LYS A 94 -4.32 -6.17 14.90
N PRO A 95 -4.96 -7.36 14.87
CA PRO A 95 -6.14 -7.60 15.68
C PRO A 95 -5.77 -7.70 17.17
N PRO A 96 -6.75 -7.52 18.08
CA PRO A 96 -6.52 -7.55 19.54
C PRO A 96 -5.88 -8.83 20.06
N ASP A 97 -6.08 -9.96 19.37
CA ASP A 97 -5.55 -11.26 19.77
C ASP A 97 -4.22 -11.64 19.12
N ARG A 98 -3.71 -10.78 18.22
CA ARG A 98 -2.43 -10.99 17.57
C ARG A 98 -1.74 -9.69 17.24
N THR A 99 -0.66 -9.41 17.93
CA THR A 99 0.24 -8.30 17.63
C THR A 99 1.62 -8.80 17.21
N TRP A 100 2.32 -7.99 16.43
CA TRP A 100 3.71 -8.21 16.05
C TRP A 100 4.43 -6.89 15.79
N ALA A 101 5.72 -6.88 16.00
CA ALA A 101 6.59 -5.81 15.53
C ALA A 101 7.12 -6.17 14.13
N LEU A 102 7.26 -5.16 13.28
CA LEU A 102 7.95 -5.27 12.02
C LEU A 102 9.25 -4.46 12.12
N PRO A 103 10.43 -5.10 11.99
CA PRO A 103 11.70 -4.39 12.07
C PRO A 103 11.86 -3.38 10.93
N TRP A 104 12.83 -2.50 11.04
CA TRP A 104 13.16 -1.53 10.00
C TRP A 104 13.46 -2.23 8.66
N HIS A 105 12.83 -1.76 7.59
CA HIS A 105 12.97 -2.29 6.24
C HIS A 105 12.50 -1.27 5.20
N LYS A 106 12.77 -1.57 3.93
CA LYS A 106 12.27 -0.89 2.74
C LYS A 106 11.40 -1.87 1.94
N ASP A 107 10.36 -1.38 1.27
CA ASP A 107 9.51 -2.20 0.41
C ASP A 107 10.15 -2.32 -0.99
N THR A 108 10.86 -3.41 -1.22
CA THR A 108 11.62 -3.61 -2.46
C THR A 108 11.06 -4.70 -3.38
N SER A 109 10.02 -5.40 -2.94
CA SER A 109 9.49 -6.56 -3.65
C SER A 109 8.28 -6.19 -4.50
N ILE A 110 8.36 -6.46 -5.81
CA ILE A 110 7.28 -6.24 -6.78
C ILE A 110 6.67 -7.56 -7.25
N ALA A 111 5.38 -7.54 -7.61
CA ALA A 111 4.67 -8.68 -8.20
C ALA A 111 4.78 -8.64 -9.73
N VAL A 112 5.10 -9.77 -10.35
CA VAL A 112 5.33 -9.90 -11.79
C VAL A 112 4.59 -11.12 -12.36
N MET A 113 4.36 -11.15 -13.68
CA MET A 113 3.75 -12.29 -14.35
C MET A 113 4.66 -13.52 -14.34
N ASP A 114 5.96 -13.32 -14.53
CA ASP A 114 6.96 -14.39 -14.59
C ASP A 114 8.26 -13.94 -13.92
N ASN A 115 8.81 -14.76 -13.05
CA ASN A 115 10.09 -14.53 -12.39
C ASN A 115 11.20 -15.51 -12.81
N SER A 116 11.02 -16.20 -13.93
CA SER A 116 12.04 -17.05 -14.56
C SER A 116 12.98 -16.28 -15.49
N ILE A 117 12.63 -15.05 -15.85
CA ILE A 117 13.42 -14.19 -16.74
C ILE A 117 14.76 -13.77 -16.11
N LYS A 118 15.77 -13.57 -16.96
CA LYS A 118 17.04 -12.98 -16.52
C LYS A 118 16.98 -11.47 -16.67
N SER A 119 17.23 -10.76 -15.59
CA SER A 119 17.19 -9.30 -15.54
C SER A 119 18.42 -8.76 -14.78
N SER A 120 18.92 -7.62 -15.19
CA SER A 120 19.91 -6.85 -14.45
C SER A 120 19.28 -5.92 -13.42
N SER A 121 18.02 -5.59 -13.59
CA SER A 121 17.24 -4.66 -12.77
C SER A 121 16.35 -5.35 -11.74
N LEU A 122 16.07 -6.66 -11.92
CA LEU A 122 15.22 -7.48 -11.09
C LEU A 122 16.00 -8.68 -10.55
N SER A 123 15.95 -8.91 -9.25
CA SER A 123 16.75 -9.93 -8.57
C SER A 123 15.92 -10.72 -7.55
N ARG A 124 16.51 -11.78 -6.99
CA ARG A 124 15.91 -12.59 -5.92
C ARG A 124 14.49 -13.05 -6.24
N PRO A 125 14.29 -13.89 -7.27
CA PRO A 125 12.97 -14.41 -7.60
C PRO A 125 12.37 -15.18 -6.41
N THR A 126 11.11 -14.90 -6.10
CA THR A 126 10.34 -15.57 -5.04
C THR A 126 8.89 -15.73 -5.46
N THR A 127 8.15 -16.60 -4.78
CA THR A 127 6.69 -16.74 -4.95
C THR A 127 6.01 -16.44 -3.62
N LYS A 128 5.01 -15.56 -3.63
CA LYS A 128 4.24 -15.18 -2.44
C LYS A 128 2.76 -15.36 -2.72
N ALA A 129 2.08 -16.21 -1.97
CA ALA A 129 0.66 -16.54 -2.18
C ALA A 129 0.34 -16.88 -3.66
N GLY A 130 1.18 -17.73 -4.28
CA GLY A 130 1.00 -18.16 -5.67
C GLY A 130 1.50 -17.17 -6.75
N VAL A 131 1.80 -15.94 -6.43
CA VAL A 131 2.23 -14.89 -7.37
C VAL A 131 3.75 -14.78 -7.41
N PRO A 132 4.37 -14.76 -8.62
CA PRO A 132 5.79 -14.51 -8.81
C PRO A 132 6.19 -13.11 -8.37
N HIS A 133 7.37 -12.97 -7.78
CA HIS A 133 7.93 -11.70 -7.32
C HIS A 133 9.41 -11.60 -7.61
N PHE A 134 9.88 -10.35 -7.74
CA PHE A 134 11.29 -9.97 -7.71
C PHE A 134 11.56 -8.90 -6.65
N VAL A 135 12.81 -8.77 -6.25
CA VAL A 135 13.33 -7.54 -5.66
C VAL A 135 13.75 -6.63 -6.82
N ALA A 136 13.15 -5.46 -6.92
CA ALA A 136 13.44 -4.48 -7.97
C ALA A 136 14.62 -3.58 -7.58
N CYS A 137 15.34 -3.06 -8.59
CA CYS A 137 16.37 -2.05 -8.38
C CYS A 137 15.74 -0.69 -8.00
N ASP A 138 16.57 0.20 -7.47
CA ASP A 138 16.16 1.52 -7.02
C ASP A 138 15.47 2.35 -8.11
N ASP A 139 15.90 2.22 -9.37
CA ASP A 139 15.33 3.01 -10.48
C ASP A 139 13.89 2.63 -10.79
N VAL A 140 13.52 1.36 -10.62
CA VAL A 140 12.12 0.91 -10.68
C VAL A 140 11.34 1.43 -9.47
N LEU A 141 11.91 1.27 -8.25
CA LEU A 141 11.25 1.64 -7.00
C LEU A 141 11.04 3.16 -6.86
N LYS A 142 11.95 3.99 -7.41
CA LYS A 142 11.79 5.45 -7.46
C LYS A 142 10.59 5.90 -8.30
N GLN A 143 10.14 5.07 -9.24
CA GLN A 143 8.97 5.32 -10.08
C GLN A 143 7.67 4.72 -9.48
N MET A 144 7.71 4.33 -8.22
CA MET A 144 6.57 3.79 -7.51
C MET A 144 6.15 4.67 -6.34
N LEU A 145 4.90 4.49 -5.93
CA LEU A 145 4.32 5.13 -4.75
C LEU A 145 3.37 4.15 -4.07
N THR A 146 3.35 4.20 -2.76
CA THR A 146 2.40 3.45 -1.93
C THR A 146 1.38 4.39 -1.31
N LEU A 147 0.10 4.04 -1.38
CA LEU A 147 -0.96 4.62 -0.56
C LEU A 147 -1.38 3.62 0.52
N ARG A 148 -1.25 4.02 1.78
CA ARG A 148 -1.73 3.25 2.93
C ARG A 148 -2.99 3.91 3.47
N ILE A 149 -4.15 3.35 3.15
CA ILE A 149 -5.45 3.82 3.61
C ILE A 149 -5.69 3.27 5.01
N HIS A 150 -5.87 4.14 5.98
CA HIS A 150 -6.17 3.77 7.35
C HIS A 150 -7.66 3.46 7.48
N LEU A 151 -8.00 2.20 7.76
CA LEU A 151 -9.39 1.77 7.95
C LEU A 151 -9.83 1.94 9.41
N ASP A 152 -8.87 2.07 10.32
CA ASP A 152 -9.06 2.37 11.74
C ASP A 152 -8.21 3.58 12.15
N GLU A 153 -8.57 4.22 13.26
CA GLU A 153 -7.71 5.18 13.93
C GLU A 153 -6.41 4.50 14.39
N VAL A 154 -5.27 5.15 14.13
CA VAL A 154 -3.94 4.70 14.51
C VAL A 154 -3.39 5.60 15.61
N THR A 155 -3.09 4.99 16.76
CA THR A 155 -2.54 5.63 17.96
C THR A 155 -1.32 4.85 18.44
N ASP A 156 -0.69 5.30 19.53
CA ASP A 156 0.42 4.57 20.17
C ASP A 156 -0.02 3.18 20.68
N GLU A 157 -1.33 3.00 20.92
CA GLU A 157 -1.89 1.77 21.50
C GLU A 157 -1.89 0.59 20.52
N ASN A 158 -2.10 0.84 19.21
CA ASN A 158 -2.29 -0.23 18.21
C ASN A 158 -1.11 -0.40 17.24
N GLY A 159 0.09 -0.03 17.69
CA GLY A 159 1.35 -0.30 17.00
C GLY A 159 1.52 0.49 15.70
N PRO A 160 1.63 1.82 15.81
CA PRO A 160 1.74 2.73 14.65
C PRO A 160 2.98 2.43 13.79
N LEU A 161 2.94 2.89 12.55
CA LEU A 161 4.10 2.91 11.68
C LEU A 161 5.07 4.00 12.15
N ARG A 162 6.37 3.71 12.08
CA ARG A 162 7.44 4.68 12.21
C ARG A 162 8.18 4.77 10.89
N VAL A 163 8.44 5.98 10.42
CA VAL A 163 9.16 6.24 9.18
C VAL A 163 10.39 7.08 9.46
N LEU A 164 11.45 6.86 8.69
CA LEU A 164 12.68 7.64 8.77
C LEU A 164 12.71 8.66 7.64
N PRO A 165 12.44 9.96 7.89
CA PRO A 165 12.41 10.98 6.84
C PRO A 165 13.70 11.03 6.03
N GLY A 166 13.59 11.20 4.71
CA GLY A 166 14.72 11.32 3.79
C GLY A 166 15.46 10.02 3.47
N SER A 167 15.14 8.90 4.13
CA SER A 167 15.86 7.63 3.94
C SER A 167 15.63 6.99 2.55
N HIS A 168 14.66 7.46 1.79
CA HIS A 168 14.40 6.99 0.42
C HIS A 168 15.42 7.48 -0.61
N VAL A 169 16.11 8.59 -0.32
CA VAL A 169 17.17 9.15 -1.19
C VAL A 169 18.56 8.96 -0.62
N SER A 170 18.68 8.56 0.65
CA SER A 170 19.97 8.34 1.29
C SER A 170 20.39 6.86 1.20
N SER A 171 21.69 6.64 1.00
CA SER A 171 22.32 5.32 1.08
C SER A 171 22.67 4.93 2.53
N THR A 172 22.08 5.61 3.53
CA THR A 172 22.34 5.26 4.94
C THR A 172 22.00 3.80 5.18
N SER A 173 22.99 3.07 5.65
CA SER A 173 22.85 1.68 6.06
C SER A 173 21.81 1.55 7.17
N ASP A 174 21.05 0.46 7.17
CA ASP A 174 20.10 0.13 8.22
C ASP A 174 20.79 0.22 9.60
N GLY A 175 20.45 1.24 10.39
CA GLY A 175 20.99 1.40 11.74
C GLY A 175 21.36 2.82 12.17
N GLU A 176 21.46 3.80 11.28
CA GLU A 176 21.77 5.19 11.63
C GLU A 176 20.55 6.10 11.55
N GLY A 177 20.35 6.95 12.56
CA GLY A 177 19.35 8.02 12.55
C GLY A 177 17.95 7.65 13.03
N PHE A 178 17.73 6.47 13.62
CA PHE A 178 16.38 6.06 14.08
C PHE A 178 15.78 6.95 15.18
N ASP A 179 16.59 7.79 15.84
CA ASP A 179 16.11 8.77 16.82
C ASP A 179 15.28 9.89 16.16
N SER A 180 15.48 10.14 14.85
CA SER A 180 14.71 11.11 14.08
C SER A 180 13.46 10.50 13.41
N ALA A 181 13.14 9.25 13.70
CA ALA A 181 11.98 8.60 13.12
C ALA A 181 10.67 9.22 13.60
N VAL A 182 9.77 9.46 12.67
CA VAL A 182 8.43 10.01 12.90
C VAL A 182 7.44 8.87 13.11
N THR A 183 6.64 8.93 14.18
CA THR A 183 5.52 8.03 14.40
C THR A 183 4.29 8.55 13.68
N ILE A 184 3.65 7.71 12.90
CA ILE A 184 2.47 8.05 12.12
C ILE A 184 1.21 7.75 12.92
N HIS A 185 0.53 8.80 13.40
CA HIS A 185 -0.83 8.74 13.91
C HIS A 185 -1.78 9.18 12.80
N ALA A 186 -2.94 8.55 12.70
CA ALA A 186 -3.89 8.81 11.63
C ALA A 186 -5.31 8.50 12.06
N ALA A 187 -6.28 9.23 11.55
CA ALA A 187 -7.69 8.89 11.67
C ALA A 187 -8.08 7.82 10.62
N ALA A 188 -9.23 7.17 10.82
CA ALA A 188 -9.81 6.36 9.77
C ALA A 188 -10.19 7.26 8.57
N GLY A 189 -9.78 6.88 7.35
CA GLY A 189 -9.94 7.67 6.14
C GLY A 189 -8.72 8.49 5.75
N ASP A 190 -7.75 8.68 6.66
CA ASP A 190 -6.46 9.27 6.29
C ASP A 190 -5.67 8.32 5.39
N VAL A 191 -4.88 8.89 4.48
CA VAL A 191 -4.01 8.13 3.57
C VAL A 191 -2.56 8.56 3.76
N LEU A 192 -1.71 7.63 4.16
CA LEU A 192 -0.27 7.83 4.15
C LEU A 192 0.27 7.46 2.77
N ALA A 193 0.73 8.45 2.02
CA ALA A 193 1.50 8.23 0.81
C ALA A 193 2.99 8.14 1.15
N MET A 194 3.69 7.14 0.62
CA MET A 194 5.11 6.92 0.91
C MET A 194 5.87 6.31 -0.27
N ARG A 195 7.15 6.68 -0.42
CA ARG A 195 8.05 6.06 -1.40
C ARG A 195 8.45 4.65 -0.93
N PRO A 196 8.54 3.63 -1.81
CA PRO A 196 8.93 2.27 -1.42
C PRO A 196 10.30 2.20 -0.72
N LEU A 197 11.22 3.06 -1.13
CA LEU A 197 12.58 3.12 -0.58
C LEU A 197 12.70 3.82 0.78
N ILE A 198 11.60 4.29 1.39
CA ILE A 198 11.64 4.84 2.74
C ILE A 198 11.83 3.72 3.77
N SER A 199 12.78 3.90 4.68
CA SER A 199 12.94 2.99 5.81
C SER A 199 11.79 3.18 6.80
N HIS A 200 11.12 2.08 7.12
CA HIS A 200 9.99 2.11 8.06
C HIS A 200 9.92 0.85 8.91
N ALA A 201 9.27 0.99 10.05
CA ALA A 201 9.07 -0.09 11.02
C ALA A 201 7.70 0.05 11.68
N SER A 202 7.23 -0.95 12.41
CA SER A 202 6.06 -0.79 13.27
C SER A 202 6.22 -1.57 14.57
N GLY A 203 5.83 -0.94 15.70
CA GLY A 203 5.80 -1.58 16.99
C GLY A 203 4.68 -2.61 17.13
N SER A 204 4.73 -3.40 18.18
CA SER A 204 3.60 -4.20 18.62
C SER A 204 2.50 -3.31 19.20
N SER A 205 1.26 -3.79 19.17
CA SER A 205 0.18 -3.16 19.92
C SER A 205 0.40 -3.32 21.43
N THR A 206 -0.14 -2.41 22.22
CA THR A 206 -0.11 -2.48 23.69
C THR A 206 -0.87 -3.73 24.15
N GLU A 207 -0.34 -4.40 25.16
CA GLU A 207 -0.98 -5.57 25.75
C GLU A 207 -2.39 -5.21 26.28
N GLY A 208 -3.36 -6.05 25.94
CA GLY A 208 -4.76 -5.87 26.36
C GLY A 208 -5.55 -4.86 25.53
N THR A 209 -4.98 -4.25 24.51
CA THR A 209 -5.76 -3.40 23.59
C THR A 209 -6.92 -4.18 22.97
N ARG A 210 -8.03 -3.48 22.74
CA ARG A 210 -9.18 -3.99 21.97
C ARG A 210 -9.25 -3.41 20.58
N ARG A 211 -8.29 -2.58 20.19
CA ARG A 211 -8.27 -1.87 18.90
C ARG A 211 -7.64 -2.73 17.82
N HIS A 212 -8.26 -2.76 16.66
CA HIS A 212 -7.64 -3.20 15.42
C HIS A 212 -6.75 -2.09 14.84
N ARG A 213 -5.84 -2.46 13.97
CA ARG A 213 -5.15 -1.56 13.06
C ARG A 213 -5.18 -2.15 11.66
N ARG A 214 -6.30 -1.94 10.97
CA ARG A 214 -6.52 -2.40 9.59
C ARG A 214 -6.05 -1.35 8.61
N ILE A 215 -5.27 -1.79 7.64
CA ILE A 215 -4.68 -0.97 6.59
C ILE A 215 -4.94 -1.64 5.24
N LEU A 216 -5.48 -0.88 4.30
CA LEU A 216 -5.45 -1.23 2.89
C LEU A 216 -4.21 -0.56 2.26
N HIS A 217 -3.28 -1.38 1.76
CA HIS A 217 -2.00 -0.96 1.22
C HIS A 217 -2.01 -1.15 -0.29
N LEU A 218 -1.99 -0.06 -1.02
CA LEU A 218 -2.05 -0.02 -2.48
C LEU A 218 -0.71 0.47 -3.03
N GLU A 219 -0.16 -0.27 -3.99
CA GLU A 219 1.08 0.11 -4.67
C GLU A 219 0.78 0.53 -6.11
N PHE A 220 1.43 1.62 -6.52
CA PHE A 220 1.29 2.22 -7.83
C PHE A 220 2.64 2.34 -8.51
N ALA A 221 2.64 2.21 -9.85
CA ALA A 221 3.79 2.45 -10.70
C ALA A 221 3.48 3.52 -11.75
N ALA A 222 4.49 4.26 -12.16
CA ALA A 222 4.38 5.35 -13.13
C ALA A 222 4.07 4.88 -14.56
N ASP A 223 4.43 3.64 -14.90
CA ASP A 223 4.22 3.06 -16.23
C ASP A 223 3.93 1.56 -16.13
N SER A 224 3.24 1.04 -17.15
CA SER A 224 2.98 -0.39 -17.33
C SER A 224 4.22 -1.19 -17.78
N MET A 225 5.28 -0.52 -18.15
CA MET A 225 6.52 -1.16 -18.64
C MET A 225 7.48 -1.41 -17.47
N LEU A 226 7.95 -2.64 -17.37
CA LEU A 226 9.10 -3.02 -16.53
C LEU A 226 10.36 -3.21 -17.39
N PRO A 227 11.55 -3.10 -16.80
CA PRO A 227 12.79 -3.37 -17.51
C PRO A 227 12.93 -4.84 -17.95
N ASP A 228 13.79 -5.07 -18.93
CA ASP A 228 14.22 -6.39 -19.40
C ASP A 228 13.07 -7.30 -19.90
N GLY A 229 11.95 -6.71 -20.31
CA GLY A 229 10.79 -7.43 -20.83
C GLY A 229 9.95 -8.13 -19.76
N ALA A 230 10.07 -7.72 -18.49
CA ALA A 230 9.17 -8.14 -17.43
C ALA A 230 7.82 -7.43 -17.56
N ASP A 231 6.77 -8.11 -17.09
CA ASP A 231 5.43 -7.55 -16.97
C ASP A 231 4.98 -7.55 -15.51
N TRP A 232 4.26 -6.47 -15.11
CA TRP A 232 3.56 -6.45 -13.83
C TRP A 232 2.55 -7.61 -13.76
N HIS A 233 2.36 -8.17 -12.58
CA HIS A 233 1.29 -9.16 -12.37
C HIS A 233 -0.08 -8.54 -12.66
N ASP A 234 -0.31 -7.35 -12.11
CA ASP A 234 -1.50 -6.53 -12.32
C ASP A 234 -1.07 -5.12 -12.73
N PHE A 235 -1.89 -4.46 -13.55
CA PHE A 235 -1.73 -3.03 -13.84
C PHE A 235 -3.11 -2.41 -14.11
N VAL A 236 -3.72 -1.83 -13.08
CA VAL A 236 -5.06 -1.24 -13.14
C VAL A 236 -4.94 0.27 -13.37
N ARG A 237 -5.35 0.72 -14.53
CA ARG A 237 -5.38 2.16 -14.90
C ARG A 237 -6.56 2.88 -14.21
N PRO A 238 -6.47 4.21 -14.05
CA PRO A 238 -7.63 5.01 -13.69
C PRO A 238 -8.81 4.77 -14.64
N SER A 239 -10.03 4.73 -14.10
CA SER A 239 -11.23 4.70 -14.93
C SER A 239 -11.29 5.99 -15.75
N THR A 240 -11.55 5.85 -17.06
CA THR A 240 -11.83 7.01 -17.90
C THR A 240 -13.19 7.57 -17.49
N PRO A 241 -13.33 8.88 -17.18
CA PRO A 241 -14.66 9.45 -16.95
C PRO A 241 -15.53 9.17 -18.18
N GLU A 242 -16.73 8.61 -17.99
CA GLU A 242 -17.69 8.50 -19.09
C GLU A 242 -17.96 9.92 -19.64
N PRO A 243 -17.93 10.12 -20.97
CA PRO A 243 -18.28 11.40 -21.53
C PRO A 243 -19.73 11.74 -21.06
N THR A 244 -19.86 12.77 -20.26
CA THR A 244 -21.16 13.32 -19.87
C THR A 244 -21.94 13.58 -21.13
N GLY A 245 -22.96 12.74 -21.37
CA GLY A 245 -23.82 12.82 -22.53
C GLY A 245 -24.31 14.25 -22.71
N GLN A 246 -23.92 14.90 -23.80
CA GLN A 246 -24.55 16.13 -24.26
C GLN A 246 -26.02 15.82 -24.49
N ASN A 247 -26.88 16.26 -23.60
CA ASN A 247 -28.31 16.34 -23.88
C ASN A 247 -28.48 17.22 -25.13
N GLN A 248 -28.63 16.57 -26.27
CA GLN A 248 -29.20 17.24 -27.45
C GLN A 248 -30.67 17.50 -27.17
N THR A 249 -30.98 18.69 -26.69
CA THR A 249 -32.33 19.25 -26.77
C THR A 249 -32.57 19.64 -28.23
N GLN A 250 -33.45 18.90 -28.88
CA GLN A 250 -34.16 19.34 -30.09
C GLN A 250 -35.40 20.13 -29.67
#